data_4b498e7ec3e412b435e620106f3d1b2d
#
_entry.id   4b498e7ec3e412b435e620106f3d1b2d
#
_cell.length_a   1.000
_cell.length_b   1.000
_cell.length_c   1.000
_cell.angle_alpha   90.00
_cell.angle_beta   90.00
_cell.angle_gamma   90.00
#
_symmetry.space_group_name_H-M   'P 1'
#
loop_
_entity.id
_entity.type
_entity.pdbx_description
1 polymer ?
#
loop_
_entity_poly.entity_id
_entity_poly.type
_entity_poly.pdbx_seq_one_letter_code
_entity_poly.pdbx_strand_id
1 'polypeptide(L)' 'MLQKKTWLLVTFYTTAGVMALERACKAADLPGRIVPVPRSITADCGLAWRCEPSLRGPVEALADPEEVMGIYEMEI' A
#
# COMPACT_ATOMS: atom_id res chain seq x y z
N MET A 1 -24.77 3.13 -6.13
CA MET A 1 -24.39 3.97 -4.98
C MET A 1 -22.95 3.71 -4.57
N LEU A 2 -22.19 4.77 -4.36
CA LEU A 2 -20.81 4.65 -3.95
C LEU A 2 -20.71 4.60 -2.44
N GLN A 3 -19.99 3.61 -1.93
CA GLN A 3 -19.70 3.50 -0.51
C GLN A 3 -18.23 3.71 -0.30
N LYS A 4 -17.90 4.65 0.57
CA LYS A 4 -16.53 4.85 0.96
C LYS A 4 -16.13 3.79 1.98
N LYS A 5 -14.90 3.36 1.89
CA LYS A 5 -14.34 2.37 2.78
C LYS A 5 -12.96 2.83 3.22
N THR A 6 -12.61 2.51 4.45
CA THR A 6 -11.26 2.79 4.95
C THR A 6 -10.29 1.75 4.41
N TRP A 7 -9.22 2.23 3.78
CA TRP A 7 -8.17 1.38 3.23
C TRP A 7 -6.83 1.75 3.83
N LEU A 8 -5.97 0.77 3.96
CA LEU A 8 -4.56 1.00 4.26
C LEU A 8 -3.83 1.26 2.96
N LEU A 9 -3.07 2.36 2.92
CA LEU A 9 -2.24 2.69 1.76
C LEU A 9 -0.78 2.77 2.20
N VAL A 10 0.07 2.05 1.50
CA VAL A 10 1.51 2.09 1.73
C VAL A 10 2.14 2.73 0.50
N THR A 11 2.82 3.85 0.69
CA THR A 11 3.49 4.57 -0.39
C THR A 11 4.98 4.29 -0.38
N PHE A 12 5.61 4.45 -1.53
CA PHE A 12 6.99 4.03 -1.73
C PHE A 12 7.80 5.09 -2.45
N TYR A 13 9.11 5.06 -2.24
CA TYR A 13 10.03 5.94 -2.95
C TYR A 13 10.20 5.53 -4.41
N THR A 14 10.12 4.23 -4.69
CA THR A 14 10.32 3.72 -6.05
C THR A 14 9.23 2.73 -6.45
N THR A 15 9.02 2.59 -7.76
CA THR A 15 8.11 1.59 -8.31
C THR A 15 8.56 0.18 -7.93
N ALA A 16 9.88 -0.06 -7.90
CA ALA A 16 10.41 -1.36 -7.51
C ALA A 16 9.97 -1.75 -6.10
N GLY A 17 9.89 -0.77 -5.19
CA GLY A 17 9.44 -1.03 -3.81
C GLY A 17 8.01 -1.53 -3.74
N VAL A 18 7.08 -0.89 -4.46
CA VAL A 18 5.68 -1.30 -4.42
C VAL A 18 5.49 -2.65 -5.11
N MET A 19 6.23 -2.92 -6.18
CA MET A 19 6.14 -4.20 -6.88
C MET A 19 6.71 -5.34 -6.04
N ALA A 20 7.77 -5.07 -5.29
CA ALA A 20 8.33 -6.06 -4.37
C ALA A 20 7.32 -6.42 -3.27
N LEU A 21 6.62 -5.43 -2.73
CA LEU A 21 5.58 -5.70 -1.75
C LEU A 21 4.43 -6.50 -2.35
N GLU A 22 4.03 -6.18 -3.58
CA GLU A 22 3.00 -6.95 -4.26
C GLU A 22 3.36 -8.42 -4.34
N ARG A 23 4.58 -8.72 -4.76
CA ARG A 23 5.06 -10.11 -4.86
C ARG A 23 5.07 -10.79 -3.50
N ALA A 24 5.55 -10.11 -2.48
CA ALA A 24 5.62 -10.66 -1.13
C ALA A 24 4.22 -10.94 -0.57
N CYS A 25 3.27 -10.04 -0.79
CA CYS A 25 1.90 -10.23 -0.32
C CYS A 25 1.21 -11.38 -1.06
N LYS A 26 1.44 -11.50 -2.37
CA LYS A 26 0.89 -12.64 -3.11
C LYS A 26 1.44 -13.96 -2.60
N ALA A 27 2.73 -14.02 -2.33
CA ALA A 27 3.36 -15.22 -1.80
C ALA A 27 2.84 -15.58 -0.40
N ALA A 28 2.48 -14.58 0.39
CA ALA A 28 1.94 -14.75 1.74
C ALA A 28 0.42 -14.85 1.77
N ASP A 29 -0.23 -14.83 0.60
CA ASP A 29 -1.68 -14.89 0.46
C ASP A 29 -2.39 -13.74 1.16
N LEU A 30 -1.79 -12.54 1.11
CA LEU A 30 -2.38 -11.32 1.66
C LEU A 30 -3.05 -10.54 0.53
N PRO A 31 -4.37 -10.35 0.59
CA PRO A 31 -5.07 -9.62 -0.48
C PRO A 31 -4.75 -8.13 -0.49
N GLY A 32 -4.74 -7.56 -1.68
CA GLY A 32 -4.49 -6.15 -1.90
C GLY A 32 -4.22 -5.90 -3.36
N ARG A 33 -3.94 -4.65 -3.70
CA ARG A 33 -3.64 -4.29 -5.08
C ARG A 33 -2.85 -2.99 -5.15
N ILE A 34 -2.13 -2.81 -6.26
CA ILE A 34 -1.46 -1.55 -6.55
C ILE A 34 -2.49 -0.58 -7.11
N VAL A 35 -2.49 0.65 -6.58
CA VAL A 35 -3.38 1.71 -7.02
C VAL A 35 -2.58 3.01 -7.18
N PRO A 36 -3.08 3.97 -7.97
CA PRO A 36 -2.48 5.30 -8.02
C PRO A 36 -2.60 5.99 -6.65
N VAL A 37 -1.59 6.76 -6.29
CA VAL A 37 -1.61 7.52 -5.04
C VAL A 37 -2.66 8.64 -5.14
N PRO A 38 -3.56 8.77 -4.15
CA PRO A 38 -4.51 9.88 -4.12
C PRO A 38 -3.81 11.25 -4.09
N ARG A 39 -4.46 12.27 -4.62
CA ARG A 39 -3.89 13.62 -4.69
C ARG A 39 -3.52 14.21 -3.33
N SER A 40 -4.20 13.78 -2.29
CA SER A 40 -3.95 14.28 -0.93
C SER A 40 -2.67 13.73 -0.34
N ILE A 41 -2.05 12.75 -0.99
CA ILE A 41 -0.82 12.12 -0.52
C ILE A 41 0.28 12.35 -1.56
N THR A 42 1.48 12.68 -1.08
CA THR A 42 2.66 12.79 -1.93
C THR A 42 3.44 11.49 -1.87
N ALA A 43 3.81 10.96 -3.03
CA ALA A 43 4.67 9.79 -3.11
C ALA A 43 5.51 9.88 -4.38
N ASP A 44 6.78 9.53 -4.26
CA ASP A 44 7.74 9.70 -5.37
C ASP A 44 7.42 8.81 -6.56
N CYS A 45 6.95 7.58 -6.33
CA CYS A 45 6.68 6.66 -7.43
C CYS A 45 5.27 6.79 -8.02
N GLY A 46 4.38 7.52 -7.35
CA GLY A 46 3.00 7.70 -7.81
C GLY A 46 2.08 6.49 -7.61
N LEU A 47 2.59 5.40 -7.08
CA LEU A 47 1.82 4.18 -6.84
C LEU A 47 1.83 3.82 -5.37
N ALA A 48 0.77 3.13 -4.93
CA ALA A 48 0.63 2.68 -3.55
C ALA A 48 0.09 1.25 -3.51
N TRP A 49 0.40 0.55 -2.43
CA TRP A 49 -0.23 -0.73 -2.13
C TRP A 49 -1.47 -0.44 -1.30
N ARG A 50 -2.62 -0.98 -1.72
CA ARG A 50 -3.89 -0.81 -1.01
C ARG A 50 -4.35 -2.15 -0.46
N CYS A 51 -4.70 -2.17 0.82
CA CYS A 51 -5.22 -3.39 1.46
C CYS A 51 -6.14 -3.03 2.62
N GLU A 52 -6.74 -4.06 3.22
CA GLU A 52 -7.56 -3.87 4.41
C GLU A 52 -6.70 -3.39 5.57
N PRO A 53 -7.20 -2.44 6.39
CA PRO A 53 -6.44 -1.95 7.54
C PRO A 53 -6.05 -3.06 8.53
N SER A 54 -6.86 -4.12 8.62
CA SER A 54 -6.56 -5.25 9.50
C SER A 54 -5.29 -6.01 9.11
N LEU A 55 -4.80 -5.79 7.89
CA LEU A 55 -3.58 -6.44 7.40
C LEU A 55 -2.32 -5.64 7.66
N ARG A 56 -2.43 -4.52 8.36
CA ARG A 56 -1.28 -3.62 8.59
C ARG A 56 -0.07 -4.34 9.16
N GLY A 57 -0.26 -5.14 10.21
CA GLY A 57 0.84 -5.86 10.84
C GLY A 57 1.60 -6.76 9.87
N PRO A 58 0.92 -7.73 9.23
CA PRO A 58 1.58 -8.62 8.27
C PRO A 58 2.18 -7.86 7.08
N VAL A 59 1.51 -6.83 6.58
CA VAL A 59 2.02 -6.06 5.44
C VAL A 59 3.27 -5.28 5.82
N GLU A 60 3.28 -4.63 6.98
CA GLU A 60 4.47 -3.93 7.45
C GLU A 60 5.65 -4.88 7.64
N ALA A 61 5.39 -6.09 8.10
CA ALA A 61 6.44 -7.08 8.28
C ALA A 61 7.09 -7.49 6.96
N LEU A 62 6.36 -7.45 5.86
CA LEU A 62 6.86 -7.82 4.54
C LEU A 62 7.46 -6.65 3.77
N ALA A 63 7.06 -5.43 4.08
CA ALA A 63 7.53 -4.25 3.37
C ALA A 63 8.95 -3.91 3.79
N ASP A 64 9.77 -3.51 2.80
CA ASP A 64 11.12 -3.03 3.07
C ASP A 64 11.01 -1.62 3.66
N PRO A 65 11.41 -1.40 4.92
CA PRO A 65 11.25 -0.09 5.55
C PRO A 65 12.07 1.01 4.86
N GLU A 66 13.11 0.66 4.11
CA GLU A 66 13.88 1.64 3.37
C GLU A 66 13.17 2.12 2.12
N GLU A 67 12.23 1.34 1.60
CA GLU A 67 11.45 1.70 0.41
C GLU A 67 10.13 2.37 0.76
N VAL A 68 9.62 2.17 1.96
CA VAL A 68 8.34 2.74 2.38
C VAL A 68 8.48 4.22 2.66
N MET A 69 7.70 5.03 1.97
CA MET A 69 7.68 6.47 2.16
C MET A 69 6.66 6.88 3.24
N GLY A 70 5.51 6.22 3.28
CA GLY A 70 4.49 6.48 4.28
C GLY A 70 3.43 5.41 4.32
N ILE A 71 2.71 5.35 5.44
CA ILE A 71 1.59 4.43 5.62
C ILE A 71 0.40 5.26 6.11
N TYR A 72 -0.74 5.10 5.44
CA TYR A 72 -1.93 5.91 5.69
C TYR A 72 -3.17 5.03 5.78
N GLU A 73 -4.12 5.46 6.59
CA GLU A 73 -5.47 4.90 6.53
C GLU A 73 -6.38 5.98 5.97
N MET A 74 -7.04 5.67 4.86
CA MET A 74 -7.86 6.64 4.15
C MET A 74 -9.19 6.06 3.74
N GLU A 75 -10.19 6.90 3.80
CA GLU A 75 -11.51 6.58 3.28
C GLU A 75 -11.57 7.01 1.82
N ILE A 76 -11.68 6.03 0.95
CA ILE A 76 -11.70 6.28 -0.49
C ILE A 76 -12.65 5.32 -1.21
#